data_083ee10f32f5f70fdea797e71595ed85
#
_entry.id   083ee10f32f5f70fdea797e71595ed85
#
_cell.length_a   1.000
_cell.length_b   1.000
_cell.length_c   1.000
_cell.angle_alpha   90.00
_cell.angle_beta   90.00
_cell.angle_gamma   90.00
#
_symmetry.space_group_name_H-M   'P 1'
#
loop_
_entity.id
_entity.type
_entity.pdbx_description
1 polymer ?
#
loop_
_entity_poly.entity_id
_entity_poly.type
_entity_poly.pdbx_seq_one_letter_code
_entity_poly.pdbx_strand_id
1 'polypeptide(L)'
;MKKLLVFVFAVLLLGSCSKNTEGCTDPNAINFNPDAVEDSGNCLFTLVGTWEGISWIPNGNNIIQNYDGFTLHCYSDSTWNSHTLPNWNGNNYADYRGTYFINNNHTECTFTTTHFNLNNGNGWLDYGPATPINHFSMELTHSSYSGNLISSTDTTLYSFDFSFVRVE
;
A
#
# COMPACT_ATOMS: atom_id res chain seq x y z
N MET A 1 -34.23 54.59 11.71
CA MET A 1 -32.83 54.28 11.44
C MET A 1 -32.21 53.36 12.48
N LYS A 2 -32.42 53.50 13.79
CA LYS A 2 -31.85 52.59 14.82
C LYS A 2 -32.30 51.14 14.69
N LYS A 3 -33.55 50.86 14.29
CA LYS A 3 -34.08 49.49 14.13
C LYS A 3 -33.51 48.73 12.93
N LEU A 4 -33.16 49.48 11.84
CA LEU A 4 -32.56 48.90 10.64
C LEU A 4 -31.10 48.48 10.89
N LEU A 5 -30.37 49.27 11.69
CA LEU A 5 -28.97 49.00 12.04
C LEU A 5 -28.83 47.72 12.86
N VAL A 6 -29.77 47.45 13.79
CA VAL A 6 -29.78 46.21 14.62
C VAL A 6 -30.05 44.99 13.76
N PHE A 7 -30.90 45.10 12.72
CA PHE A 7 -31.23 43.98 11.84
C PHE A 7 -30.03 43.61 10.93
N VAL A 8 -29.27 44.58 10.42
CA VAL A 8 -28.05 44.36 9.65
C VAL A 8 -26.96 43.71 10.51
N PHE A 9 -26.82 44.13 11.77
CA PHE A 9 -25.84 43.54 12.68
C PHE A 9 -26.19 42.06 13.08
N ALA A 10 -27.48 41.76 13.23
CA ALA A 10 -27.94 40.38 13.53
C ALA A 10 -27.72 39.41 12.34
N VAL A 11 -27.85 39.89 11.08
CA VAL A 11 -27.61 39.06 9.88
C VAL A 11 -26.11 38.76 9.70
N LEU A 12 -25.22 39.70 10.09
CA LEU A 12 -23.77 39.51 10.03
C LEU A 12 -23.24 38.45 11.05
N LEU A 13 -23.96 38.22 12.15
CA LEU A 13 -23.56 37.25 13.16
C LEU A 13 -23.99 35.79 12.80
N LEU A 14 -24.90 35.62 11.83
CA LEU A 14 -25.33 34.28 11.40
C LEU A 14 -24.42 33.64 10.34
N GLY A 15 -23.49 34.40 9.76
CA GLY A 15 -22.57 33.93 8.72
C GLY A 15 -21.26 33.31 9.24
N SER A 16 -21.01 33.27 10.54
CA SER A 16 -19.70 32.87 11.10
C SER A 16 -19.72 31.48 11.76
N CYS A 17 -20.52 30.56 11.27
CA CYS A 17 -20.35 29.16 11.65
C CYS A 17 -19.67 28.41 10.50
N SER A 18 -18.38 28.67 10.27
CA SER A 18 -17.56 27.74 9.51
C SER A 18 -17.44 26.49 10.40
N LYS A 19 -18.21 25.45 10.10
CA LYS A 19 -17.91 24.11 10.64
C LYS A 19 -16.51 23.78 10.16
N ASN A 20 -15.54 23.72 11.07
CA ASN A 20 -14.28 23.08 10.78
C ASN A 20 -14.63 21.61 10.50
N THR A 21 -14.66 21.28 9.21
CA THR A 21 -14.93 19.91 8.78
C THR A 21 -13.59 19.20 8.78
N GLU A 22 -13.41 18.26 9.69
CA GLU A 22 -12.27 17.36 9.68
C GLU A 22 -12.47 16.27 8.60
N GLY A 23 -11.41 15.85 7.96
CA GLY A 23 -11.44 14.80 6.95
C GLY A 23 -10.08 14.65 6.27
N CYS A 24 -9.96 13.68 5.37
CA CYS A 24 -8.76 13.57 4.56
C CYS A 24 -8.67 14.72 3.55
N THR A 25 -7.58 15.48 3.59
CA THR A 25 -7.34 16.62 2.70
C THR A 25 -6.45 16.27 1.49
N ASP A 26 -5.92 15.04 1.41
CA ASP A 26 -5.11 14.60 0.27
C ASP A 26 -6.02 14.21 -0.91
N PRO A 27 -5.94 14.92 -2.07
CA PRO A 27 -6.78 14.63 -3.24
C PRO A 27 -6.50 13.27 -3.88
N ASN A 28 -5.39 12.61 -3.55
CA ASN A 28 -5.04 11.29 -4.04
C ASN A 28 -5.59 10.15 -3.15
N ALA A 29 -6.18 10.49 -2.01
CA ALA A 29 -6.76 9.50 -1.11
C ALA A 29 -8.14 9.04 -1.58
N ILE A 30 -8.49 7.78 -1.31
CA ILE A 30 -9.79 7.19 -1.66
C ILE A 30 -10.94 7.89 -0.91
N ASN A 31 -10.66 8.33 0.32
CA ASN A 31 -11.62 9.02 1.20
C ASN A 31 -11.37 10.53 1.27
N PHE A 32 -10.80 11.13 0.20
CA PHE A 32 -10.64 12.57 0.08
C PHE A 32 -11.95 13.31 0.33
N ASN A 33 -11.92 14.31 1.20
CA ASN A 33 -13.04 15.19 1.48
C ASN A 33 -12.71 16.63 1.04
N PRO A 34 -13.26 17.12 -0.07
CA PRO A 34 -12.98 18.45 -0.58
C PRO A 34 -13.50 19.58 0.34
N ASP A 35 -14.42 19.28 1.26
CA ASP A 35 -14.96 20.22 2.24
C ASP A 35 -14.15 20.24 3.55
N ALA A 36 -13.13 19.36 3.71
CA ALA A 36 -12.29 19.34 4.87
C ALA A 36 -11.35 20.55 4.89
N VAL A 37 -11.31 21.25 6.00
CA VAL A 37 -10.41 22.38 6.27
C VAL A 37 -9.28 21.99 7.22
N GLU A 38 -9.41 20.85 7.89
CA GLU A 38 -8.42 20.26 8.80
C GLU A 38 -8.24 18.79 8.46
N ASP A 39 -6.98 18.37 8.31
CA ASP A 39 -6.66 16.96 8.02
C ASP A 39 -6.88 16.10 9.26
N SER A 40 -7.73 15.10 9.14
CA SER A 40 -7.99 14.13 10.21
C SER A 40 -6.83 13.14 10.43
N GLY A 41 -5.84 13.08 9.53
CA GLY A 41 -4.77 12.10 9.53
C GLY A 41 -5.21 10.67 9.15
N ASN A 42 -6.45 10.50 8.71
CA ASN A 42 -7.04 9.19 8.36
C ASN A 42 -7.21 9.01 6.84
N CYS A 43 -6.26 9.51 6.05
CA CYS A 43 -6.29 9.32 4.61
C CYS A 43 -6.05 7.86 4.24
N LEU A 44 -6.91 7.31 3.38
CA LEU A 44 -6.81 5.95 2.88
C LEU A 44 -6.33 5.97 1.43
N PHE A 45 -5.33 5.16 1.11
CA PHE A 45 -4.78 5.05 -0.23
C PHE A 45 -4.99 3.66 -0.80
N THR A 46 -4.99 3.54 -2.13
CA THR A 46 -5.08 2.25 -2.81
C THR A 46 -3.72 1.61 -2.97
N LEU A 47 -3.63 0.29 -2.74
CA LEU A 47 -2.45 -0.49 -3.10
C LEU A 47 -2.42 -0.82 -4.61
N VAL A 48 -3.55 -0.67 -5.31
CA VAL A 48 -3.62 -0.89 -6.76
C VAL A 48 -2.62 0.00 -7.48
N GLY A 49 -1.74 -0.60 -8.28
CA GLY A 49 -0.71 0.10 -9.02
C GLY A 49 0.57 -0.72 -9.18
N THR A 50 1.58 -0.07 -9.74
CA THR A 50 2.93 -0.62 -9.90
C THR A 50 3.86 0.01 -8.88
N TRP A 51 4.65 -0.81 -8.23
CA TRP A 51 5.54 -0.45 -7.15
C TRP A 51 6.94 -0.97 -7.42
N GLU A 52 7.94 -0.12 -7.26
CA GLU A 52 9.36 -0.49 -7.35
C GLU A 52 9.94 -0.68 -5.96
N GLY A 53 10.62 -1.81 -5.73
CA GLY A 53 11.23 -2.16 -4.46
C GLY A 53 12.46 -1.30 -4.16
N ILE A 54 12.47 -0.69 -2.96
CA ILE A 54 13.59 0.07 -2.42
C ILE A 54 14.36 -0.78 -1.40
N SER A 55 13.64 -1.57 -0.61
CA SER A 55 14.24 -2.51 0.32
C SER A 55 13.45 -3.80 0.38
N TRP A 56 14.16 -4.91 0.60
CA TRP A 56 13.61 -6.24 0.73
C TRP A 56 14.47 -7.01 1.73
N ILE A 57 13.99 -7.13 2.96
CA ILE A 57 14.80 -7.53 4.12
C ILE A 57 14.21 -8.78 4.82
N PRO A 58 14.32 -9.97 4.21
CA PRO A 58 13.98 -11.21 4.88
C PRO A 58 15.02 -11.53 5.96
N ASN A 59 14.54 -11.86 7.16
CA ASN A 59 15.37 -12.32 8.28
C ASN A 59 16.55 -11.38 8.58
N GLY A 60 16.33 -10.06 8.43
CA GLY A 60 17.31 -9.03 8.74
C GLY A 60 18.36 -8.74 7.65
N ASN A 61 18.32 -9.43 6.50
CA ASN A 61 19.26 -9.21 5.40
C ASN A 61 18.58 -8.47 4.24
N ASN A 62 19.08 -7.28 3.90
CA ASN A 62 18.58 -6.58 2.71
C ASN A 62 19.14 -7.23 1.45
N ILE A 63 18.28 -7.86 0.67
CA ILE A 63 18.66 -8.57 -0.55
C ILE A 63 18.28 -7.84 -1.83
N ILE A 64 17.68 -6.64 -1.76
CA ILE A 64 17.25 -5.88 -2.94
C ILE A 64 18.42 -5.60 -3.90
N GLN A 65 19.62 -5.37 -3.35
CA GLN A 65 20.85 -5.15 -4.12
C GLN A 65 21.32 -6.38 -4.92
N ASN A 66 20.76 -7.56 -4.66
CA ASN A 66 21.05 -8.78 -5.41
C ASN A 66 20.27 -8.86 -6.74
N TYR A 67 19.39 -7.90 -6.99
CA TYR A 67 18.54 -7.82 -8.17
C TYR A 67 18.77 -6.50 -8.90
N ASP A 68 18.64 -6.49 -10.22
CA ASP A 68 18.71 -5.28 -11.04
C ASP A 68 17.38 -4.51 -11.03
N GLY A 69 16.35 -5.07 -10.40
CA GLY A 69 15.06 -4.46 -10.17
C GLY A 69 14.09 -5.47 -9.55
N PHE A 70 13.17 -4.95 -8.77
CA PHE A 70 12.06 -5.70 -8.21
C PHE A 70 10.79 -4.87 -8.33
N THR A 71 9.78 -5.39 -8.99
CA THR A 71 8.48 -4.74 -9.14
C THR A 71 7.37 -5.58 -8.54
N LEU A 72 6.42 -4.90 -7.92
CA LEU A 72 5.17 -5.46 -7.41
C LEU A 72 4.01 -4.77 -8.14
N HIS A 73 3.14 -5.54 -8.77
CA HIS A 73 1.91 -5.06 -9.38
C HIS A 73 0.72 -5.56 -8.59
N CYS A 74 -0.09 -4.64 -8.08
CA CYS A 74 -1.34 -4.94 -7.41
C CYS A 74 -2.52 -4.49 -8.27
N TYR A 75 -3.47 -5.39 -8.50
CA TYR A 75 -4.61 -5.18 -9.40
C TYR A 75 -5.90 -4.93 -8.60
N SER A 76 -6.88 -4.28 -9.23
CA SER A 76 -8.17 -3.94 -8.61
C SER A 76 -9.05 -5.16 -8.29
N ASP A 77 -8.75 -6.32 -8.85
CA ASP A 77 -9.41 -7.60 -8.57
C ASP A 77 -8.79 -8.34 -7.38
N SER A 78 -7.94 -7.66 -6.59
CA SER A 78 -7.22 -8.23 -5.45
C SER A 78 -6.19 -9.30 -5.82
N THR A 79 -5.76 -9.35 -7.07
CA THR A 79 -4.61 -10.14 -7.48
C THR A 79 -3.33 -9.31 -7.49
N TRP A 80 -2.20 -9.99 -7.39
CA TRP A 80 -0.89 -9.36 -7.48
C TRP A 80 0.10 -10.25 -8.23
N ASN A 81 1.11 -9.64 -8.81
CA ASN A 81 2.32 -10.32 -9.24
C ASN A 81 3.57 -9.52 -8.86
N SER A 82 4.67 -10.21 -8.72
CA SER A 82 5.99 -9.60 -8.60
C SER A 82 6.88 -10.09 -9.74
N HIS A 83 7.77 -9.21 -10.15
CA HIS A 83 8.79 -9.51 -11.14
C HIS A 83 10.15 -9.07 -10.61
N THR A 84 11.11 -9.96 -10.72
CA THR A 84 12.50 -9.72 -10.28
C THR A 84 13.41 -9.77 -11.49
N LEU A 85 14.15 -8.70 -11.75
CA LEU A 85 15.18 -8.71 -12.79
C LEU A 85 16.43 -9.40 -12.24
N PRO A 86 17.02 -10.35 -13.01
CA PRO A 86 18.24 -11.04 -12.60
C PRO A 86 19.40 -10.05 -12.55
N ASN A 87 20.26 -10.19 -11.53
CA ASN A 87 21.52 -9.48 -11.56
C ASN A 87 22.52 -10.16 -12.53
N TRP A 88 23.60 -9.43 -12.82
CA TRP A 88 24.70 -9.89 -13.71
C TRP A 88 25.37 -11.21 -13.27
N ASN A 89 25.15 -11.68 -12.02
CA ASN A 89 25.68 -12.94 -11.50
C ASN A 89 24.83 -14.16 -11.91
N GLY A 90 23.73 -13.97 -12.64
CA GLY A 90 22.89 -15.06 -13.11
C GLY A 90 22.19 -15.87 -12.02
N ASN A 91 21.98 -15.27 -10.85
CA ASN A 91 21.22 -15.91 -9.77
C ASN A 91 19.78 -16.21 -10.25
N ASN A 92 19.31 -17.40 -9.94
CA ASN A 92 17.93 -17.79 -10.20
C ASN A 92 17.01 -16.81 -9.49
N TYR A 93 16.23 -16.08 -10.27
CA TYR A 93 15.16 -15.22 -9.77
C TYR A 93 13.82 -15.91 -10.01
N ALA A 94 12.88 -15.64 -9.14
CA ALA A 94 11.53 -16.15 -9.27
C ALA A 94 10.55 -14.98 -9.33
N ASP A 95 9.59 -15.10 -10.24
CA ASP A 95 8.39 -14.28 -10.21
C ASP A 95 7.33 -14.99 -9.37
N TYR A 96 6.52 -14.20 -8.70
CA TYR A 96 5.44 -14.71 -7.86
C TYR A 96 4.12 -14.05 -8.23
N ARG A 97 3.02 -14.74 -7.99
CA ARG A 97 1.68 -14.18 -8.11
C ARG A 97 0.71 -14.82 -7.12
N GLY A 98 -0.37 -14.10 -6.86
CA GLY A 98 -1.38 -14.58 -5.94
C GLY A 98 -2.49 -13.57 -5.71
N THR A 99 -3.05 -13.59 -4.51
CA THR A 99 -4.08 -12.66 -4.08
C THR A 99 -3.61 -11.84 -2.89
N TYR A 100 -4.18 -10.67 -2.69
CA TYR A 100 -3.94 -9.86 -1.50
C TYR A 100 -5.26 -9.40 -0.87
N PHE A 101 -5.19 -9.11 0.42
CA PHE A 101 -6.28 -8.53 1.20
C PHE A 101 -5.73 -7.39 2.05
N ILE A 102 -6.46 -6.29 2.13
CA ILE A 102 -6.16 -5.14 2.99
C ILE A 102 -7.30 -5.00 3.99
N ASN A 103 -6.96 -4.77 5.27
CA ASN A 103 -7.97 -4.49 6.29
C ASN A 103 -8.66 -3.12 6.05
N ASN A 104 -9.81 -2.90 6.68
CA ASN A 104 -10.62 -1.70 6.46
C ASN A 104 -9.92 -0.38 6.82
N ASN A 105 -8.93 -0.43 7.71
CA ASN A 105 -8.18 0.76 8.14
C ASN A 105 -6.92 0.99 7.32
N HIS A 106 -6.62 0.13 6.35
CA HIS A 106 -5.41 0.15 5.51
C HIS A 106 -4.10 0.16 6.31
N THR A 107 -4.08 -0.53 7.46
CA THR A 107 -2.91 -0.67 8.35
C THR A 107 -2.27 -2.05 8.29
N GLU A 108 -2.94 -3.01 7.66
CA GLU A 108 -2.47 -4.38 7.53
C GLU A 108 -2.86 -4.95 6.16
N CYS A 109 -1.97 -5.77 5.62
CA CYS A 109 -2.22 -6.52 4.40
C CYS A 109 -1.80 -7.99 4.54
N THR A 110 -2.48 -8.84 3.79
CA THR A 110 -2.16 -10.27 3.68
C THR A 110 -1.90 -10.60 2.23
N PHE A 111 -0.74 -11.17 1.93
CA PHE A 111 -0.41 -11.70 0.61
C PHE A 111 -0.44 -13.22 0.65
N THR A 112 -1.21 -13.81 -0.26
CA THR A 112 -1.27 -15.25 -0.50
C THR A 112 -0.59 -15.54 -1.82
N THR A 113 0.52 -16.27 -1.80
CA THR A 113 1.30 -16.60 -2.99
C THR A 113 0.83 -17.92 -3.57
N THR A 114 0.12 -17.92 -4.66
CA THR A 114 -0.47 -19.13 -5.25
C THR A 114 0.44 -19.82 -6.26
N HIS A 115 1.27 -19.05 -6.96
CA HIS A 115 2.15 -19.58 -8.01
C HIS A 115 3.50 -18.90 -8.00
N PHE A 116 4.49 -19.58 -8.52
CA PHE A 116 5.83 -19.06 -8.78
C PHE A 116 6.35 -19.48 -10.15
N ASN A 117 7.30 -18.72 -10.67
CA ASN A 117 7.99 -19.04 -11.92
C ASN A 117 9.48 -18.81 -11.73
N LEU A 118 10.25 -19.88 -11.84
CA LEU A 118 11.73 -19.83 -11.71
C LEU A 118 12.43 -19.34 -12.97
N ASN A 119 11.68 -18.93 -14.00
CA ASN A 119 12.18 -18.44 -15.28
C ASN A 119 13.18 -19.41 -15.98
N ASN A 120 13.01 -20.71 -15.72
CA ASN A 120 13.82 -21.81 -16.27
C ASN A 120 13.16 -22.51 -17.47
N GLY A 121 12.10 -21.93 -18.04
CA GLY A 121 11.35 -22.46 -19.18
C GLY A 121 10.15 -23.34 -18.80
N ASN A 122 9.94 -23.67 -17.52
CA ASN A 122 8.82 -24.50 -17.07
C ASN A 122 7.50 -23.70 -16.86
N GLY A 123 7.55 -22.38 -16.98
CA GLY A 123 6.39 -21.51 -16.77
C GLY A 123 5.99 -21.39 -15.29
N TRP A 124 4.72 -21.06 -15.06
CA TRP A 124 4.16 -20.90 -13.74
C TRP A 124 3.84 -22.25 -13.09
N LEU A 125 4.31 -22.46 -11.87
CA LEU A 125 4.06 -23.62 -11.02
C LEU A 125 3.15 -23.24 -9.86
N ASP A 126 2.24 -24.13 -9.49
CA ASP A 126 1.34 -23.96 -8.33
C ASP A 126 2.06 -24.39 -7.04
N TYR A 127 1.90 -23.61 -5.98
CA TYR A 127 2.34 -24.00 -4.62
C TYR A 127 1.52 -25.16 -4.05
N GLY A 128 0.30 -25.37 -4.54
CA GLY A 128 -0.61 -26.38 -4.00
C GLY A 128 -0.95 -26.15 -2.54
N PRO A 129 -1.00 -27.20 -1.68
CA PRO A 129 -1.40 -27.07 -0.29
C PRO A 129 -0.36 -26.34 0.60
N ALA A 130 0.86 -26.11 0.10
CA ALA A 130 1.91 -25.37 0.82
C ALA A 130 1.95 -23.87 0.49
N THR A 131 0.84 -23.31 0.00
CA THR A 131 0.69 -21.88 -0.37
C THR A 131 1.18 -20.97 0.75
N PRO A 132 2.23 -20.14 0.52
CA PRO A 132 2.67 -19.16 1.51
C PRO A 132 1.65 -18.06 1.73
N ILE A 133 1.33 -17.77 2.99
CA ILE A 133 0.47 -16.68 3.42
C ILE A 133 1.28 -15.80 4.35
N ASN A 134 1.49 -14.56 3.96
CA ASN A 134 2.25 -13.58 4.71
C ASN A 134 1.35 -12.42 5.12
N HIS A 135 1.31 -12.12 6.40
CA HIS A 135 0.55 -11.03 6.98
C HIS A 135 1.51 -9.96 7.48
N PHE A 136 1.27 -8.73 7.07
CA PHE A 136 2.15 -7.59 7.33
C PHE A 136 1.39 -6.43 7.97
N SER A 137 2.05 -5.70 8.88
CA SER A 137 1.69 -4.30 9.15
C SER A 137 1.99 -3.47 7.90
N MET A 138 1.25 -2.40 7.69
CA MET A 138 1.33 -1.63 6.45
C MET A 138 1.29 -0.13 6.72
N GLU A 139 2.22 0.59 6.09
CA GLU A 139 2.15 2.03 5.92
C GLU A 139 2.02 2.33 4.43
N LEU A 140 0.89 2.89 4.03
CA LEU A 140 0.57 3.16 2.63
C LEU A 140 0.25 4.64 2.46
N THR A 141 0.95 5.27 1.51
CA THR A 141 0.69 6.65 1.04
C THR A 141 0.37 6.62 -0.45
N HIS A 142 0.11 7.78 -1.04
CA HIS A 142 -0.04 7.87 -2.49
C HIS A 142 1.19 7.35 -3.24
N SER A 143 2.40 7.61 -2.75
CA SER A 143 3.67 7.37 -3.45
C SER A 143 4.56 6.30 -2.82
N SER A 144 4.25 5.80 -1.64
CA SER A 144 5.07 4.82 -0.92
C SER A 144 4.25 3.73 -0.26
N TYR A 145 4.85 2.55 -0.14
CA TYR A 145 4.29 1.39 0.54
C TYR A 145 5.41 0.69 1.31
N SER A 146 5.24 0.49 2.59
CA SER A 146 6.18 -0.23 3.45
C SER A 146 5.45 -1.08 4.48
N GLY A 147 6.14 -2.05 5.06
CA GLY A 147 5.56 -2.89 6.08
C GLY A 147 6.55 -3.85 6.72
N ASN A 148 6.08 -4.47 7.81
CA ASN A 148 6.82 -5.46 8.57
C ASN A 148 5.97 -6.72 8.74
N LEU A 149 6.62 -7.89 8.72
CA LEU A 149 5.96 -9.17 8.89
C LEU A 149 5.34 -9.29 10.29
N ILE A 150 4.05 -9.59 10.35
CA ILE A 150 3.32 -9.96 11.56
C ILE A 150 3.34 -11.49 11.73
N SER A 151 3.02 -12.21 10.66
CA SER A 151 3.01 -13.67 10.65
C SER A 151 3.18 -14.24 9.24
N SER A 152 3.71 -15.45 9.15
CA SER A 152 3.87 -16.20 7.90
C SER A 152 3.56 -17.67 8.11
N THR A 153 3.02 -18.33 7.09
CA THR A 153 2.95 -19.78 7.01
C THR A 153 4.24 -20.41 6.49
N ASP A 154 5.15 -19.61 5.92
CA ASP A 154 6.51 -20.04 5.61
C ASP A 154 7.36 -20.06 6.88
N THR A 155 7.67 -21.25 7.37
CA THR A 155 8.41 -21.46 8.62
C THR A 155 9.88 -21.03 8.53
N THR A 156 10.41 -20.73 7.35
CA THR A 156 11.77 -20.22 7.15
C THR A 156 11.83 -18.69 7.25
N LEU A 157 10.67 -18.01 7.21
CA LEU A 157 10.54 -16.57 7.26
C LEU A 157 10.06 -16.14 8.66
N TYR A 158 10.97 -15.67 9.51
CA TYR A 158 10.67 -15.22 10.88
C TYR A 158 10.66 -13.69 11.05
N SER A 159 11.25 -12.95 10.12
CA SER A 159 11.10 -11.50 10.00
C SER A 159 11.16 -11.07 8.54
N PHE A 160 10.47 -10.00 8.21
CA PHE A 160 10.50 -9.47 6.86
C PHE A 160 10.05 -8.01 6.87
N ASP A 161 10.92 -7.14 6.40
CA ASP A 161 10.66 -5.72 6.23
C ASP A 161 10.83 -5.36 4.77
N PHE A 162 9.99 -4.46 4.27
CA PHE A 162 10.07 -4.01 2.88
C PHE A 162 9.69 -2.54 2.74
N SER A 163 10.17 -1.93 1.66
CA SER A 163 9.68 -0.64 1.21
C SER A 163 9.68 -0.55 -0.31
N PHE A 164 8.68 0.13 -0.83
CA PHE A 164 8.43 0.35 -2.25
C PHE A 164 8.07 1.82 -2.50
N VAL A 165 8.33 2.28 -3.71
CA VAL A 165 7.79 3.53 -4.26
C VAL A 165 6.87 3.23 -5.43
N ARG A 166 5.84 4.05 -5.61
CA ARG A 166 4.93 3.93 -6.74
C ARG A 166 5.65 4.35 -8.02
N VAL A 167 5.50 3.54 -9.06
CA VAL A 167 5.94 3.87 -10.42
C VAL A 167 4.70 4.32 -11.20
N GLU A 168 4.79 5.43 -11.89
CA GLU A 168 3.73 5.97 -12.74
C GLU A 168 3.55 5.12 -14.03
#